data_16ecb5524c5189e0e82c4bfe47f31b48
#
_entry.id   16ecb5524c5189e0e82c4bfe47f31b48
#
_cell.length_a   1.000
_cell.length_b   1.000
_cell.length_c   1.000
_cell.angle_alpha   90.00
_cell.angle_beta   90.00
_cell.angle_gamma   90.00
#
_symmetry.space_group_name_H-M   'P 1'
#
loop_
_entity.id
_entity.type
_entity.pdbx_description
1 polymer ?
#
loop_
_entity_poly.entity_id
_entity_poly.type
_entity_poly.pdbx_seq_one_letter_code
_entity_poly.pdbx_strand_id
1 'polypeptide(L)'
;MNPILLAAIIIVSLIIVLWFFPVALWFQAVLSGVYVSLLQLVLMRWRGVNPHTIVMAMITGTKAGLTLKVNELEAHYLAKGNVPKVVMALISANKANIALDFKMASAIDLAGRDVLEAVQMSVNPKVINTPPVTAVAKDGIQLIAKARVTVRANIKQLVGGAGEETILARVGEGIVSSIGSSESHKSVLENPDSISKLVLNKGLDAGTAYEILSIDIADIDVGKNIGAVLQIDQADADKNIAQARAEERRAMAVALEQEMKAKAQDARAKVIEAEAEVPLAMAEAFRNGNLGIMDYYRMKNIQADTDMRETLAK
;
A
#
# COMPACT_ATOMS: atom_id res chain seq x y z
N MET A 1 -50.15 66.91 9.77
CA MET A 1 -49.79 65.48 9.71
C MET A 1 -50.65 64.74 10.72
N ASN A 2 -51.38 63.71 10.31
CA ASN A 2 -52.22 62.97 11.25
C ASN A 2 -51.37 62.33 12.34
N PRO A 3 -51.67 62.54 13.66
CA PRO A 3 -50.86 61.99 14.74
C PRO A 3 -50.69 60.47 14.70
N ILE A 4 -51.69 59.78 14.11
CA ILE A 4 -51.65 58.32 13.90
C ILE A 4 -50.59 57.93 12.86
N LEU A 5 -50.43 58.72 11.81
CA LEU A 5 -49.47 58.48 10.73
C LEU A 5 -48.02 58.73 11.25
N LEU A 6 -47.86 59.74 12.13
CA LEU A 6 -46.57 60.02 12.77
C LEU A 6 -46.16 58.89 13.75
N ALA A 7 -47.13 58.39 14.55
CA ALA A 7 -46.93 57.25 15.42
C ALA A 7 -46.54 55.96 14.64
N ALA A 8 -47.22 55.72 13.53
CA ALA A 8 -46.88 54.54 12.67
C ALA A 8 -45.48 54.64 12.07
N ILE A 9 -45.04 55.82 11.62
CA ILE A 9 -43.68 56.06 11.11
C ILE A 9 -42.65 55.83 12.18
N ILE A 10 -42.89 56.31 13.43
CA ILE A 10 -41.98 56.10 14.56
C ILE A 10 -41.87 54.61 14.91
N ILE A 11 -42.98 53.88 14.95
CA ILE A 11 -43.01 52.45 15.24
C ILE A 11 -42.27 51.68 14.16
N VAL A 12 -42.48 51.94 12.87
CA VAL A 12 -41.80 51.33 11.77
C VAL A 12 -40.29 51.66 11.81
N SER A 13 -39.93 52.91 12.08
CA SER A 13 -38.55 53.32 12.24
C SER A 13 -37.86 52.57 13.42
N LEU A 14 -38.58 52.46 14.54
CA LEU A 14 -38.08 51.71 15.70
C LEU A 14 -37.87 50.22 15.40
N ILE A 15 -38.81 49.59 14.68
CA ILE A 15 -38.69 48.19 14.24
C ILE A 15 -37.46 48.01 13.32
N ILE A 16 -37.27 48.93 12.37
CA ILE A 16 -36.15 48.90 11.45
C ILE A 16 -34.80 49.05 12.23
N VAL A 17 -34.76 49.97 13.18
CA VAL A 17 -33.57 50.16 14.04
C VAL A 17 -33.28 48.92 14.89
N LEU A 18 -34.30 48.32 15.52
CA LEU A 18 -34.16 47.11 16.33
C LEU A 18 -33.79 45.90 15.47
N TRP A 19 -34.24 45.83 14.20
CA TRP A 19 -33.87 44.77 13.27
C TRP A 19 -32.41 44.94 12.76
N PHE A 20 -31.98 46.18 12.51
CA PHE A 20 -30.63 46.48 12.01
C PHE A 20 -29.58 46.43 13.13
N PHE A 21 -29.89 46.88 14.31
CA PHE A 21 -28.99 46.85 15.48
C PHE A 21 -29.31 45.65 16.37
N PRO A 22 -28.36 44.69 16.57
CA PRO A 22 -28.58 43.53 17.43
C PRO A 22 -28.49 43.92 18.94
N VAL A 23 -29.42 44.77 19.40
CA VAL A 23 -29.43 45.32 20.77
C VAL A 23 -29.57 44.23 21.82
N ALA A 24 -30.41 43.21 21.54
CA ALA A 24 -30.60 42.09 22.47
C ALA A 24 -29.31 41.30 22.68
N LEU A 25 -28.52 41.08 21.59
CA LEU A 25 -27.24 40.38 21.65
C LEU A 25 -26.18 41.21 22.41
N TRP A 26 -26.17 42.52 22.19
CA TRP A 26 -25.30 43.44 22.94
C TRP A 26 -25.59 43.40 24.45
N PHE A 27 -26.86 43.49 24.83
CA PHE A 27 -27.29 43.42 26.23
C PHE A 27 -26.87 42.10 26.87
N GLN A 28 -27.05 40.99 26.18
CA GLN A 28 -26.60 39.68 26.63
C GLN A 28 -25.09 39.60 26.82
N ALA A 29 -24.30 40.22 25.92
CA ALA A 29 -22.84 40.28 26.03
C ALA A 29 -22.43 41.07 27.27
N VAL A 30 -23.00 42.28 27.48
CA VAL A 30 -22.69 43.15 28.62
C VAL A 30 -23.01 42.46 29.93
N LEU A 31 -24.21 41.87 30.08
CA LEU A 31 -24.59 41.11 31.28
C LEU A 31 -23.68 39.90 31.54
N SER A 32 -23.02 39.37 30.51
CA SER A 32 -22.10 38.26 30.63
C SER A 32 -20.64 38.70 30.86
N GLY A 33 -20.37 39.98 31.03
CA GLY A 33 -19.04 40.54 31.26
C GLY A 33 -18.18 40.65 29.99
N VAL A 34 -18.80 40.57 28.80
CA VAL A 34 -18.14 40.72 27.51
C VAL A 34 -18.34 42.11 26.96
N TYR A 35 -17.27 42.87 26.84
CA TYR A 35 -17.32 44.25 26.34
C TYR A 35 -17.17 44.30 24.83
N VAL A 36 -18.29 44.35 24.12
CA VAL A 36 -18.35 44.55 22.65
C VAL A 36 -19.21 45.78 22.37
N SER A 37 -18.73 46.74 21.56
CA SER A 37 -19.52 47.92 21.23
C SER A 37 -20.63 47.57 20.20
N LEU A 38 -21.78 48.27 20.30
CA LEU A 38 -22.88 48.14 19.35
C LEU A 38 -22.41 48.40 17.92
N LEU A 39 -21.55 49.39 17.71
CA LEU A 39 -20.98 49.74 16.42
C LEU A 39 -20.17 48.57 15.85
N GLN A 40 -19.40 47.88 16.67
CA GLN A 40 -18.62 46.70 16.25
C GLN A 40 -19.52 45.56 15.79
N LEU A 41 -20.64 45.31 16.45
CA LEU A 41 -21.62 44.28 16.03
C LEU A 41 -22.22 44.57 14.67
N VAL A 42 -22.52 45.86 14.37
CA VAL A 42 -23.01 46.29 13.06
C VAL A 42 -21.94 46.12 11.96
N LEU A 43 -20.69 46.54 12.28
CA LEU A 43 -19.57 46.41 11.37
C LEU A 43 -19.20 44.93 11.05
N MET A 44 -19.35 44.02 12.04
CA MET A 44 -19.22 42.58 11.83
C MET A 44 -20.20 42.09 10.78
N ARG A 45 -21.47 42.50 10.88
CA ARG A 45 -22.51 42.10 9.90
C ARG A 45 -22.20 42.61 8.50
N TRP A 46 -21.67 43.82 8.39
CA TRP A 46 -21.23 44.37 7.09
C TRP A 46 -20.05 43.64 6.49
N ARG A 47 -19.15 43.10 7.33
CA ARG A 47 -18.02 42.28 6.91
C ARG A 47 -18.41 40.83 6.61
N GLY A 48 -19.69 40.48 6.72
CA GLY A 48 -20.15 39.08 6.45
C GLY A 48 -19.91 38.13 7.63
N VAL A 49 -19.56 38.65 8.81
CA VAL A 49 -19.40 37.87 10.03
C VAL A 49 -20.74 37.79 10.76
N ASN A 50 -21.15 36.60 11.22
CA ASN A 50 -22.33 36.45 12.04
C ASN A 50 -22.03 36.89 13.48
N PRO A 51 -22.58 38.02 13.95
CA PRO A 51 -22.30 38.54 15.30
C PRO A 51 -22.73 37.59 16.42
N HIS A 52 -23.81 36.85 16.20
CA HIS A 52 -24.32 35.88 17.19
C HIS A 52 -23.28 34.79 17.47
N THR A 53 -22.64 34.22 16.44
CA THR A 53 -21.61 33.17 16.60
C THR A 53 -20.41 33.68 17.40
N ILE A 54 -19.94 34.90 17.09
CA ILE A 54 -18.78 35.50 17.78
C ILE A 54 -19.08 35.83 19.24
N VAL A 55 -20.23 36.51 19.48
CA VAL A 55 -20.62 36.93 20.83
C VAL A 55 -20.90 35.74 21.74
N MET A 56 -21.59 34.71 21.24
CA MET A 56 -21.84 33.49 22.02
C MET A 56 -20.55 32.73 22.34
N ALA A 57 -19.61 32.65 21.39
CA ALA A 57 -18.29 32.07 21.61
C ALA A 57 -17.51 32.86 22.68
N MET A 58 -17.54 34.19 22.61
CA MET A 58 -16.92 35.06 23.63
C MET A 58 -17.55 34.89 25.01
N ILE A 59 -18.88 34.90 25.10
CA ILE A 59 -19.60 34.68 26.37
C ILE A 59 -19.20 33.34 26.99
N THR A 60 -19.19 32.31 26.20
CA THR A 60 -18.85 30.96 26.68
C THR A 60 -17.39 30.87 27.13
N GLY A 61 -16.47 31.49 26.39
CA GLY A 61 -15.05 31.54 26.74
C GLY A 61 -14.79 32.37 28.00
N THR A 62 -15.38 33.55 28.10
CA THR A 62 -15.24 34.43 29.28
C THR A 62 -15.79 33.77 30.54
N LYS A 63 -16.95 33.13 30.47
CA LYS A 63 -17.52 32.33 31.59
C LYS A 63 -16.63 31.18 32.02
N ALA A 64 -15.84 30.62 31.09
CA ALA A 64 -14.85 29.59 31.38
C ALA A 64 -13.50 30.14 31.86
N GLY A 65 -13.34 31.46 31.98
CA GLY A 65 -12.12 32.10 32.45
C GLY A 65 -11.08 32.40 31.39
N LEU A 66 -11.45 32.31 30.11
CA LEU A 66 -10.56 32.62 28.99
C LEU A 66 -10.63 34.10 28.61
N THR A 67 -9.49 34.68 28.25
CA THR A 67 -9.39 36.02 27.67
C THR A 67 -9.30 35.90 26.14
N LEU A 68 -10.43 36.08 25.45
CA LEU A 68 -10.53 36.03 24.02
C LEU A 68 -10.64 37.44 23.43
N LYS A 69 -10.01 37.67 22.27
CA LYS A 69 -10.09 38.92 21.52
C LYS A 69 -11.08 38.78 20.37
N VAL A 70 -11.98 39.74 20.25
CA VAL A 70 -13.00 39.76 19.17
C VAL A 70 -12.35 39.68 17.79
N ASN A 71 -11.29 40.46 17.57
CA ASN A 71 -10.62 40.51 16.27
C ASN A 71 -10.02 39.15 15.82
N GLU A 72 -9.53 38.37 16.78
CA GLU A 72 -8.99 37.02 16.49
C GLU A 72 -10.09 36.05 16.09
N LEU A 73 -11.24 36.09 16.76
CA LEU A 73 -12.41 35.27 16.43
C LEU A 73 -13.03 35.65 15.08
N GLU A 74 -13.12 36.98 14.80
CA GLU A 74 -13.57 37.46 13.48
C GLU A 74 -12.65 36.99 12.35
N ALA A 75 -11.33 37.14 12.51
CA ALA A 75 -10.36 36.71 11.52
C ALA A 75 -10.47 35.21 11.24
N HIS A 76 -10.62 34.40 12.30
CA HIS A 76 -10.82 32.96 12.17
C HIS A 76 -12.13 32.61 11.47
N TYR A 77 -13.23 33.31 11.79
CA TYR A 77 -14.52 33.12 11.11
C TYR A 77 -14.44 33.46 9.61
N LEU A 78 -13.79 34.60 9.27
CA LEU A 78 -13.59 35.00 7.87
C LEU A 78 -12.71 34.01 7.08
N ALA A 79 -11.77 33.38 7.76
CA ALA A 79 -10.97 32.28 7.19
C ALA A 79 -11.77 30.97 7.05
N LYS A 80 -13.08 30.97 7.33
CA LYS A 80 -14.00 29.81 7.32
C LYS A 80 -13.69 28.74 8.38
N GLY A 81 -12.98 29.12 9.44
CA GLY A 81 -12.76 28.26 10.59
C GLY A 81 -14.00 28.11 11.47
N ASN A 82 -14.03 27.09 12.30
CA ASN A 82 -15.15 26.78 13.20
C ASN A 82 -14.92 27.42 14.60
N VAL A 83 -15.31 28.69 14.73
CA VAL A 83 -15.14 29.46 15.97
C VAL A 83 -15.72 28.74 17.20
N PRO A 84 -16.96 28.22 17.21
CA PRO A 84 -17.50 27.49 18.36
C PRO A 84 -16.66 26.31 18.80
N LYS A 85 -16.20 25.48 17.84
CA LYS A 85 -15.36 24.30 18.14
C LYS A 85 -14.01 24.71 18.74
N VAL A 86 -13.37 25.72 18.18
CA VAL A 86 -12.08 26.23 18.66
C VAL A 86 -12.21 26.75 20.09
N VAL A 87 -13.26 27.52 20.39
CA VAL A 87 -13.48 28.05 21.76
C VAL A 87 -13.79 26.91 22.72
N MET A 88 -14.58 25.92 22.35
CA MET A 88 -14.84 24.74 23.19
C MET A 88 -13.57 23.94 23.45
N ALA A 89 -12.70 23.80 22.43
CA ALA A 89 -11.40 23.15 22.57
C ALA A 89 -10.48 23.91 23.56
N LEU A 90 -10.43 25.25 23.46
CA LEU A 90 -9.68 26.09 24.39
C LEU A 90 -10.19 25.97 25.82
N ILE A 91 -11.51 25.92 26.02
CA ILE A 91 -12.12 25.71 27.35
C ILE A 91 -11.71 24.33 27.90
N SER A 92 -11.79 23.31 27.09
CA SER A 92 -11.40 21.93 27.48
C SER A 92 -9.91 21.84 27.80
N ALA A 93 -9.06 22.47 27.00
CA ALA A 93 -7.62 22.53 27.21
C ALA A 93 -7.28 23.27 28.52
N ASN A 94 -7.92 24.43 28.77
CA ASN A 94 -7.72 25.20 29.99
C ASN A 94 -8.12 24.42 31.25
N LYS A 95 -9.24 23.72 31.21
CA LYS A 95 -9.69 22.86 32.33
C LYS A 95 -8.78 21.66 32.57
N ALA A 96 -8.14 21.16 31.52
CA ALA A 96 -7.19 20.05 31.59
C ALA A 96 -5.74 20.49 31.86
N ASN A 97 -5.49 21.79 32.10
CA ASN A 97 -4.17 22.41 32.27
C ASN A 97 -3.23 22.12 31.05
N ILE A 98 -3.79 22.06 29.86
CA ILE A 98 -3.04 21.90 28.62
C ILE A 98 -2.75 23.30 28.06
N ALA A 99 -1.48 23.56 27.76
CA ALA A 99 -1.06 24.83 27.16
C ALA A 99 -1.47 24.89 25.70
N LEU A 100 -2.64 25.41 25.38
CA LEU A 100 -3.16 25.65 24.04
C LEU A 100 -3.53 27.12 23.88
N ASP A 101 -2.81 27.83 23.00
CA ASP A 101 -3.10 29.21 22.63
C ASP A 101 -4.12 29.26 21.47
N PHE A 102 -4.87 30.40 21.40
CA PHE A 102 -5.85 30.60 20.32
C PHE A 102 -5.23 30.50 18.91
N LYS A 103 -4.01 31.03 18.74
CA LYS A 103 -3.30 30.93 17.44
C LYS A 103 -3.05 29.49 17.02
N MET A 104 -2.60 28.65 17.95
CA MET A 104 -2.36 27.24 17.71
C MET A 104 -3.67 26.50 17.41
N ALA A 105 -4.72 26.73 18.21
CA ALA A 105 -6.04 26.15 18.01
C ALA A 105 -6.63 26.54 16.66
N SER A 106 -6.52 27.82 16.28
CA SER A 106 -6.95 28.33 14.98
C SER A 106 -6.17 27.69 13.82
N ALA A 107 -4.85 27.53 13.95
CA ALA A 107 -4.02 26.89 12.94
C ALA A 107 -4.38 25.41 12.72
N ILE A 108 -4.69 24.68 13.80
CA ILE A 108 -5.11 23.27 13.73
C ILE A 108 -6.47 23.16 12.99
N ASP A 109 -7.45 24.02 13.34
CA ASP A 109 -8.78 24.02 12.71
C ASP A 109 -8.71 24.36 11.22
N LEU A 110 -7.92 25.39 10.86
CA LEU A 110 -7.71 25.78 9.46
C LEU A 110 -6.89 24.76 8.66
N ALA A 111 -6.10 23.93 9.32
CA ALA A 111 -5.46 22.77 8.70
C ALA A 111 -6.43 21.58 8.46
N GLY A 112 -7.71 21.75 8.80
CA GLY A 112 -8.76 20.74 8.59
C GLY A 112 -8.83 19.66 9.66
N ARG A 113 -8.19 19.87 10.83
CA ARG A 113 -8.22 18.91 11.95
C ARG A 113 -9.17 19.37 13.03
N ASP A 114 -9.83 18.42 13.68
CA ASP A 114 -10.74 18.73 14.81
C ASP A 114 -9.94 19.01 16.08
N VAL A 115 -9.86 20.27 16.45
CA VAL A 115 -9.13 20.73 17.64
C VAL A 115 -9.75 20.18 18.93
N LEU A 116 -11.07 20.08 18.98
CA LEU A 116 -11.78 19.60 20.18
C LEU A 116 -11.52 18.12 20.40
N GLU A 117 -11.59 17.31 19.34
CA GLU A 117 -11.24 15.89 19.40
C GLU A 117 -9.78 15.69 19.81
N ALA A 118 -8.87 16.49 19.26
CA ALA A 118 -7.45 16.41 19.60
C ALA A 118 -7.19 16.71 21.09
N VAL A 119 -7.83 17.73 21.66
CA VAL A 119 -7.73 18.03 23.09
C VAL A 119 -8.33 16.88 23.93
N GLN A 120 -9.47 16.34 23.54
CA GLN A 120 -10.07 15.20 24.20
C GLN A 120 -9.16 13.97 24.19
N MET A 121 -8.55 13.66 23.02
CA MET A 121 -7.60 12.56 22.88
C MET A 121 -6.27 12.80 23.62
N SER A 122 -5.93 14.05 23.90
CA SER A 122 -4.77 14.38 24.73
C SER A 122 -5.02 14.07 26.22
N VAL A 123 -6.28 14.18 26.66
CA VAL A 123 -6.71 13.88 28.06
C VAL A 123 -7.07 12.41 28.21
N ASN A 124 -7.84 11.89 27.27
CA ASN A 124 -8.32 10.49 27.24
C ASN A 124 -7.71 9.78 26.02
N PRO A 125 -6.66 8.98 26.22
CA PRO A 125 -6.05 8.24 25.14
C PRO A 125 -7.05 7.36 24.39
N LYS A 126 -6.91 7.27 23.07
CA LYS A 126 -7.74 6.47 22.20
C LYS A 126 -7.03 5.15 21.87
N VAL A 127 -7.78 4.06 21.85
CA VAL A 127 -7.29 2.76 21.38
C VAL A 127 -7.63 2.59 19.91
N ILE A 128 -6.64 2.32 19.09
CA ILE A 128 -6.75 2.07 17.67
C ILE A 128 -6.38 0.60 17.41
N ASN A 129 -7.21 -0.11 16.65
CA ASN A 129 -6.92 -1.48 16.27
C ASN A 129 -6.17 -1.51 14.93
N THR A 130 -5.09 -2.28 14.85
CA THR A 130 -4.44 -2.52 13.56
C THR A 130 -5.26 -3.48 12.71
N PRO A 131 -5.22 -3.36 11.38
CA PRO A 131 -5.65 -4.45 10.53
C PRO A 131 -4.80 -5.70 10.79
N PRO A 132 -5.25 -6.91 10.40
CA PRO A 132 -4.46 -8.12 10.52
C PRO A 132 -3.12 -7.97 9.77
N VAL A 133 -2.02 -8.07 10.49
CA VAL A 133 -0.66 -7.95 9.94
C VAL A 133 -0.10 -9.35 9.76
N THR A 134 0.23 -9.69 8.52
CA THR A 134 0.75 -11.00 8.16
C THR A 134 2.27 -10.94 8.00
N ALA A 135 2.99 -11.82 8.68
CA ALA A 135 4.43 -11.95 8.57
C ALA A 135 4.86 -13.42 8.64
N VAL A 136 6.06 -13.72 8.15
CA VAL A 136 6.62 -15.08 8.16
C VAL A 136 7.86 -15.09 9.04
N ALA A 137 7.91 -16.00 10.02
CA ALA A 137 9.08 -16.20 10.85
C ALA A 137 10.17 -16.97 10.09
N LYS A 138 11.40 -17.02 10.62
CA LYS A 138 12.54 -17.69 9.95
C LYS A 138 12.32 -19.18 9.71
N ASP A 139 11.48 -19.83 10.50
CA ASP A 139 11.09 -21.23 10.33
C ASP A 139 10.10 -21.46 9.16
N GLY A 140 9.74 -20.41 8.42
CA GLY A 140 8.85 -20.47 7.26
C GLY A 140 7.36 -20.52 7.59
N ILE A 141 6.98 -20.36 8.85
CA ILE A 141 5.58 -20.36 9.27
C ILE A 141 5.04 -18.95 9.29
N GLN A 142 3.89 -18.76 8.66
CA GLN A 142 3.16 -17.51 8.61
C GLN A 142 2.42 -17.28 9.93
N LEU A 143 2.54 -16.06 10.45
CA LEU A 143 1.77 -15.56 11.59
C LEU A 143 0.92 -14.38 11.17
N ILE A 144 -0.29 -14.30 11.72
CA ILE A 144 -1.23 -13.22 11.51
C ILE A 144 -1.46 -12.55 12.86
N ALA A 145 -0.89 -11.38 13.06
CA ALA A 145 -0.98 -10.65 14.30
C ALA A 145 -1.95 -9.46 14.19
N LYS A 146 -2.74 -9.24 15.26
CA LYS A 146 -3.58 -8.07 15.47
C LYS A 146 -3.10 -7.35 16.71
N ALA A 147 -2.89 -6.04 16.61
CA ALA A 147 -2.45 -5.22 17.74
C ALA A 147 -3.47 -4.11 18.04
N ARG A 148 -3.49 -3.70 19.31
CA ARG A 148 -4.17 -2.51 19.79
C ARG A 148 -3.12 -1.48 20.15
N VAL A 149 -3.24 -0.32 19.59
CA VAL A 149 -2.31 0.78 19.82
C VAL A 149 -3.04 1.85 20.63
N THR A 150 -2.58 2.13 21.84
CA THR A 150 -3.08 3.23 22.63
C THR A 150 -2.30 4.49 22.29
N VAL A 151 -2.99 5.49 21.77
CA VAL A 151 -2.37 6.75 21.33
C VAL A 151 -2.96 7.93 22.07
N ARG A 152 -2.13 8.95 22.25
CA ARG A 152 -2.48 10.26 22.78
C ARG A 152 -2.16 11.34 21.76
N ALA A 153 -3.03 12.34 21.57
CA ALA A 153 -2.75 13.44 20.68
C ALA A 153 -1.65 14.36 21.24
N ASN A 154 -0.64 14.64 20.42
CA ASN A 154 0.38 15.63 20.72
C ASN A 154 0.01 16.97 20.06
N ILE A 155 -0.57 17.87 20.85
CA ILE A 155 -1.12 19.14 20.37
C ILE A 155 -0.05 19.98 19.66
N LYS A 156 1.20 19.94 20.11
CA LYS A 156 2.30 20.71 19.50
C LYS A 156 2.66 20.23 18.09
N GLN A 157 2.44 18.96 17.80
CA GLN A 157 2.77 18.33 16.53
C GLN A 157 1.54 18.11 15.63
N LEU A 158 0.36 18.57 16.06
CA LEU A 158 -0.87 18.42 15.26
C LEU A 158 -0.77 19.15 13.91
N VAL A 159 -0.13 20.31 13.87
CA VAL A 159 0.10 21.02 12.61
C VAL A 159 1.34 20.42 11.94
N GLY A 160 1.13 19.80 10.79
CA GLY A 160 2.20 19.18 10.00
C GLY A 160 2.57 17.73 10.38
N GLY A 161 2.09 17.19 11.50
CA GLY A 161 2.34 15.80 11.87
C GLY A 161 1.50 14.82 11.06
N ALA A 162 2.01 13.61 10.85
CA ALA A 162 1.29 12.54 10.15
C ALA A 162 0.08 12.05 10.96
N GLY A 163 -0.92 11.50 10.26
CA GLY A 163 -2.17 11.03 10.85
C GLY A 163 -2.11 9.62 11.44
N GLU A 164 -3.27 9.14 11.88
CA GLU A 164 -3.50 7.82 12.48
C GLU A 164 -3.06 6.67 11.56
N GLU A 165 -3.32 6.79 10.26
CA GLU A 165 -2.94 5.78 9.26
C GLU A 165 -1.42 5.54 9.20
N THR A 166 -0.63 6.61 9.37
CA THR A 166 0.83 6.51 9.38
C THR A 166 1.34 5.72 10.59
N ILE A 167 0.72 5.91 11.75
CA ILE A 167 1.05 5.14 12.95
C ILE A 167 0.73 3.66 12.73
N LEU A 168 -0.47 3.37 12.21
CA LEU A 168 -0.87 1.99 11.92
C LEU A 168 0.08 1.31 10.94
N ALA A 169 0.50 2.03 9.89
CA ALA A 169 1.46 1.52 8.92
C ALA A 169 2.83 1.22 9.56
N ARG A 170 3.36 2.14 10.37
CA ARG A 170 4.65 1.98 11.05
C ARG A 170 4.62 0.87 12.10
N VAL A 171 3.54 0.78 12.87
CA VAL A 171 3.34 -0.31 13.84
C VAL A 171 3.25 -1.65 13.11
N GLY A 172 2.50 -1.72 12.00
CA GLY A 172 2.44 -2.90 11.14
C GLY A 172 3.82 -3.31 10.62
N GLU A 173 4.61 -2.37 10.10
CA GLU A 173 6.00 -2.61 9.69
C GLU A 173 6.86 -3.11 10.87
N GLY A 174 6.72 -2.50 12.03
CA GLY A 174 7.40 -2.93 13.24
C GLY A 174 7.08 -4.37 13.64
N ILE A 175 5.82 -4.77 13.56
CA ILE A 175 5.35 -6.15 13.82
C ILE A 175 5.93 -7.11 12.78
N VAL A 176 5.86 -6.80 11.48
CA VAL A 176 6.43 -7.62 10.42
C VAL A 176 7.93 -7.82 10.63
N SER A 177 8.66 -6.74 10.90
CA SER A 177 10.11 -6.78 11.16
C SER A 177 10.46 -7.62 12.39
N SER A 178 9.64 -7.53 13.45
CA SER A 178 9.86 -8.29 14.69
C SER A 178 9.61 -9.79 14.50
N ILE A 179 8.48 -10.16 13.86
CA ILE A 179 8.16 -11.56 13.54
C ILE A 179 9.19 -12.14 12.57
N GLY A 180 9.56 -11.41 11.50
CA GLY A 180 10.53 -11.86 10.51
C GLY A 180 11.95 -12.07 11.07
N SER A 181 12.31 -11.37 12.15
CA SER A 181 13.58 -11.55 12.84
C SER A 181 13.59 -12.70 13.86
N SER A 182 12.40 -13.21 14.24
CA SER A 182 12.24 -14.29 15.22
C SER A 182 12.67 -15.63 14.63
N GLU A 183 13.38 -16.44 15.42
CA GLU A 183 13.89 -17.74 14.99
C GLU A 183 12.78 -18.74 14.70
N SER A 184 11.68 -18.68 15.48
CA SER A 184 10.57 -19.62 15.38
C SER A 184 9.24 -18.93 15.70
N HIS A 185 8.18 -19.39 15.06
CA HIS A 185 6.81 -19.00 15.40
C HIS A 185 6.46 -19.28 16.88
N LYS A 186 7.04 -20.34 17.47
CA LYS A 186 6.79 -20.71 18.88
C LYS A 186 7.31 -19.63 19.83
N SER A 187 8.51 -19.08 19.59
CA SER A 187 9.05 -18.02 20.45
C SER A 187 8.22 -16.74 20.43
N VAL A 188 7.57 -16.47 19.29
CA VAL A 188 6.63 -15.34 19.14
C VAL A 188 5.35 -15.59 19.93
N LEU A 189 4.81 -16.80 19.89
CA LEU A 189 3.59 -17.19 20.63
C LEU A 189 3.82 -17.27 22.13
N GLU A 190 5.00 -17.70 22.56
CA GLU A 190 5.36 -17.78 23.98
C GLU A 190 5.54 -16.39 24.62
N ASN A 191 6.01 -15.41 23.86
CA ASN A 191 6.31 -14.08 24.39
C ASN A 191 5.93 -12.95 23.44
N PRO A 192 4.62 -12.70 23.19
CA PRO A 192 4.13 -11.63 22.32
C PRO A 192 4.53 -10.23 22.81
N ASP A 193 4.73 -10.05 24.12
CA ASP A 193 5.14 -8.77 24.71
C ASP A 193 6.54 -8.31 24.24
N SER A 194 7.38 -9.24 23.81
CA SER A 194 8.67 -8.92 23.24
C SER A 194 8.55 -8.09 21.95
N ILE A 195 7.54 -8.40 21.15
CA ILE A 195 7.21 -7.64 19.92
C ILE A 195 6.77 -6.23 20.29
N SER A 196 5.83 -6.11 21.24
CA SER A 196 5.31 -4.83 21.71
C SER A 196 6.43 -3.90 22.18
N LYS A 197 7.34 -4.41 23.01
CA LYS A 197 8.50 -3.66 23.52
C LYS A 197 9.47 -3.26 22.42
N LEU A 198 9.76 -4.15 21.47
CA LEU A 198 10.69 -3.90 20.39
C LEU A 198 10.14 -2.87 19.41
N VAL A 199 8.84 -2.92 19.14
CA VAL A 199 8.14 -1.96 18.28
C VAL A 199 8.06 -0.58 18.94
N LEU A 200 7.75 -0.53 20.24
CA LEU A 200 7.68 0.72 21.01
C LEU A 200 9.05 1.42 21.08
N ASN A 201 10.12 0.65 21.31
CA ASN A 201 11.49 1.20 21.40
C ASN A 201 12.02 1.78 20.09
N LYS A 202 11.38 1.49 18.94
CA LYS A 202 11.76 2.08 17.64
C LYS A 202 11.36 3.55 17.48
N GLY A 203 10.60 4.14 18.41
CA GLY A 203 10.18 5.54 18.34
C GLY A 203 9.35 5.84 17.07
N LEU A 204 8.34 5.02 16.81
CA LEU A 204 7.52 5.09 15.59
C LEU A 204 6.61 6.32 15.52
N ASP A 205 6.46 7.05 16.62
CA ASP A 205 5.68 8.27 16.77
C ASP A 205 6.41 9.54 16.27
N ALA A 206 7.70 9.44 15.95
CA ALA A 206 8.47 10.58 15.46
C ALA A 206 7.83 11.21 14.21
N GLY A 207 7.53 12.53 14.27
CA GLY A 207 6.90 13.29 13.18
C GLY A 207 5.43 12.97 12.95
N THR A 208 4.75 12.34 13.92
CA THR A 208 3.30 12.13 13.89
C THR A 208 2.57 13.11 14.82
N ALA A 209 1.28 13.29 14.60
CA ALA A 209 0.41 14.10 15.44
C ALA A 209 0.04 13.40 16.77
N TYR A 210 0.50 12.18 16.96
CA TYR A 210 0.16 11.32 18.09
C TYR A 210 1.41 10.76 18.74
N GLU A 211 1.30 10.46 20.02
CA GLU A 211 2.29 9.77 20.84
C GLU A 211 1.75 8.38 21.17
N ILE A 212 2.56 7.35 20.99
CA ILE A 212 2.18 5.97 21.29
C ILE A 212 2.47 5.70 22.78
N LEU A 213 1.44 5.34 23.53
CA LEU A 213 1.55 5.02 24.96
C LEU A 213 1.81 3.53 25.18
N SER A 214 1.05 2.67 24.47
CA SER A 214 1.26 1.23 24.53
C SER A 214 0.91 0.59 23.18
N ILE A 215 1.52 -0.56 22.93
CA ILE A 215 1.19 -1.45 21.82
C ILE A 215 0.94 -2.81 22.45
N ASP A 216 -0.27 -3.31 22.36
CA ASP A 216 -0.67 -4.57 22.95
C ASP A 216 -1.06 -5.54 21.84
N ILE A 217 -0.39 -6.69 21.76
CA ILE A 217 -0.76 -7.73 20.82
C ILE A 217 -2.04 -8.38 21.30
N ALA A 218 -3.11 -8.21 20.52
CA ALA A 218 -4.45 -8.70 20.91
C ALA A 218 -4.67 -10.15 20.54
N ASP A 219 -4.09 -10.59 19.41
CA ASP A 219 -4.29 -11.92 18.87
C ASP A 219 -3.14 -12.29 17.92
N ILE A 220 -2.71 -13.55 17.93
CA ILE A 220 -1.74 -14.10 17.00
C ILE A 220 -2.24 -15.45 16.49
N ASP A 221 -2.66 -15.49 15.25
CA ASP A 221 -3.08 -16.70 14.56
C ASP A 221 -1.90 -17.31 13.79
N VAL A 222 -1.83 -18.64 13.79
CA VAL A 222 -0.86 -19.38 12.98
C VAL A 222 -1.48 -19.63 11.61
N GLY A 223 -0.81 -19.13 10.59
CA GLY A 223 -1.22 -19.30 9.19
C GLY A 223 -0.62 -20.54 8.53
N LYS A 224 -0.30 -20.42 7.25
CA LYS A 224 0.24 -21.51 6.43
C LYS A 224 1.74 -21.68 6.65
N ASN A 225 2.24 -22.91 6.46
CA ASN A 225 3.67 -23.17 6.37
C ASN A 225 4.16 -22.81 4.96
N ILE A 226 4.58 -21.57 4.78
CA ILE A 226 5.07 -21.03 3.49
C ILE A 226 6.37 -21.71 3.08
N GLY A 227 7.24 -22.03 4.05
CA GLY A 227 8.49 -22.74 3.79
C GLY A 227 8.27 -24.11 3.16
N ALA A 228 7.32 -24.88 3.66
CA ALA A 228 6.98 -26.19 3.09
C ALA A 228 6.36 -26.06 1.69
N VAL A 229 5.50 -25.08 1.46
CA VAL A 229 4.90 -24.82 0.13
C VAL A 229 5.99 -24.48 -0.88
N LEU A 230 6.91 -23.58 -0.54
CA LEU A 230 8.03 -23.22 -1.43
C LEU A 230 8.93 -24.42 -1.74
N GLN A 231 9.19 -25.32 -0.78
CA GLN A 231 9.97 -26.53 -1.03
C GLN A 231 9.26 -27.49 -1.97
N ILE A 232 7.93 -27.63 -1.87
CA ILE A 232 7.13 -28.45 -2.80
C ILE A 232 7.18 -27.85 -4.19
N ASP A 233 6.93 -26.55 -4.32
CA ASP A 233 6.97 -25.84 -5.60
C ASP A 233 8.34 -25.94 -6.27
N GLN A 234 9.43 -25.86 -5.49
CA GLN A 234 10.79 -26.00 -5.98
C GLN A 234 11.07 -27.44 -6.45
N ALA A 235 10.64 -28.45 -5.69
CA ALA A 235 10.78 -29.84 -6.07
C ALA A 235 10.00 -30.17 -7.36
N ASP A 236 8.80 -29.62 -7.53
CA ASP A 236 8.01 -29.76 -8.74
C ASP A 236 8.67 -29.05 -9.95
N ALA A 237 9.23 -27.87 -9.74
CA ALA A 237 9.99 -27.16 -10.75
C ALA A 237 11.23 -27.97 -11.20
N ASP A 238 12.01 -28.49 -10.26
CA ASP A 238 13.19 -29.32 -10.52
C ASP A 238 12.82 -30.60 -11.27
N LYS A 239 11.70 -31.25 -10.91
CA LYS A 239 11.15 -32.40 -11.61
C LYS A 239 10.79 -32.07 -13.07
N ASN A 240 10.11 -30.94 -13.29
CA ASN A 240 9.73 -30.49 -14.62
C ASN A 240 10.96 -30.18 -15.49
N ILE A 241 11.98 -29.56 -14.91
CA ILE A 241 13.27 -29.29 -15.58
C ILE A 241 13.97 -30.60 -15.93
N ALA A 242 14.00 -31.56 -15.00
CA ALA A 242 14.61 -32.88 -15.27
C ALA A 242 13.87 -33.64 -16.35
N GLN A 243 12.55 -33.60 -16.39
CA GLN A 243 11.73 -34.18 -17.44
C GLN A 243 12.00 -33.54 -18.81
N ALA A 244 12.00 -32.20 -18.88
CA ALA A 244 12.30 -31.47 -20.11
C ALA A 244 13.69 -31.82 -20.65
N ARG A 245 14.71 -31.92 -19.81
CA ARG A 245 16.06 -32.34 -20.18
C ARG A 245 16.12 -33.80 -20.63
N ALA A 246 15.28 -34.68 -20.09
CA ALA A 246 15.20 -36.05 -20.51
C ALA A 246 14.55 -36.19 -21.91
N GLU A 247 13.49 -35.41 -22.15
CA GLU A 247 12.82 -35.34 -23.44
C GLU A 247 13.74 -34.75 -24.52
N GLU A 248 14.46 -33.67 -24.20
CA GLU A 248 15.47 -33.11 -25.10
C GLU A 248 16.53 -34.14 -25.51
N ARG A 249 17.08 -34.89 -24.52
CA ARG A 249 18.05 -35.96 -24.80
C ARG A 249 17.46 -37.08 -25.65
N ARG A 250 16.19 -37.45 -25.43
CA ARG A 250 15.51 -38.42 -26.24
C ARG A 250 15.31 -37.93 -27.68
N ALA A 251 14.89 -36.69 -27.84
CA ALA A 251 14.70 -36.06 -29.13
C ALA A 251 16.03 -35.97 -29.91
N MET A 252 17.12 -35.58 -29.23
CA MET A 252 18.47 -35.58 -29.83
C MET A 252 18.93 -36.97 -30.23
N ALA A 253 18.68 -37.98 -29.41
CA ALA A 253 19.04 -39.36 -29.75
C ALA A 253 18.26 -39.87 -30.97
N VAL A 254 16.96 -39.59 -31.06
CA VAL A 254 16.13 -39.94 -32.23
C VAL A 254 16.60 -39.17 -33.47
N ALA A 255 16.92 -37.90 -33.36
CA ALA A 255 17.45 -37.09 -34.46
C ALA A 255 18.78 -37.66 -34.97
N LEU A 256 19.70 -38.03 -34.08
CA LEU A 256 20.97 -38.65 -34.42
C LEU A 256 20.78 -40.00 -35.10
N GLU A 257 19.85 -40.84 -34.61
CA GLU A 257 19.51 -42.13 -35.25
C GLU A 257 19.00 -41.93 -36.69
N GLN A 258 18.11 -40.93 -36.90
CA GLN A 258 17.61 -40.59 -38.23
C GLN A 258 18.73 -40.07 -39.15
N GLU A 259 19.62 -39.26 -38.63
CA GLU A 259 20.78 -38.78 -39.38
C GLU A 259 21.73 -39.91 -39.78
N MET A 260 21.97 -40.85 -38.87
CA MET A 260 22.80 -42.04 -39.20
C MET A 260 22.13 -42.96 -40.21
N LYS A 261 20.79 -43.15 -40.14
CA LYS A 261 20.03 -43.87 -41.14
C LYS A 261 20.10 -43.21 -42.51
N ALA A 262 19.95 -41.88 -42.56
CA ALA A 262 20.07 -41.12 -43.80
C ALA A 262 21.48 -41.26 -44.42
N LYS A 263 22.54 -41.11 -43.60
CA LYS A 263 23.92 -41.32 -44.06
C LYS A 263 24.16 -42.73 -44.57
N ALA A 264 23.58 -43.75 -43.93
CA ALA A 264 23.68 -45.13 -44.40
C ALA A 264 22.95 -45.35 -45.77
N GLN A 265 21.80 -44.67 -45.92
CA GLN A 265 21.07 -44.72 -47.24
C GLN A 265 21.84 -43.97 -48.32
N ASP A 266 22.43 -42.83 -48.05
CA ASP A 266 23.29 -42.06 -48.96
C ASP A 266 24.52 -42.93 -49.41
N ALA A 267 25.15 -43.60 -48.44
CA ALA A 267 26.26 -44.47 -48.73
C ALA A 267 25.84 -45.66 -49.66
N ARG A 268 24.66 -46.23 -49.35
CA ARG A 268 24.10 -47.31 -50.22
C ARG A 268 23.75 -46.78 -51.62
N ALA A 269 23.17 -45.55 -51.71
CA ALA A 269 22.85 -44.95 -53.00
C ALA A 269 24.12 -44.73 -53.83
N LYS A 270 25.21 -44.25 -53.24
CA LYS A 270 26.51 -44.09 -53.91
C LYS A 270 27.11 -45.40 -54.37
N VAL A 271 26.95 -46.51 -53.63
CA VAL A 271 27.39 -47.83 -54.02
C VAL A 271 26.57 -48.32 -55.25
N ILE A 272 25.23 -48.13 -55.21
CA ILE A 272 24.35 -48.51 -56.32
C ILE A 272 24.65 -47.67 -57.56
N GLU A 273 24.92 -46.37 -57.41
CA GLU A 273 25.36 -45.52 -58.56
C GLU A 273 26.66 -45.98 -59.13
N ALA A 274 27.66 -46.30 -58.31
CA ALA A 274 28.95 -46.86 -58.79
C ALA A 274 28.81 -48.25 -59.46
N GLU A 275 27.93 -49.10 -58.91
CA GLU A 275 27.61 -50.39 -59.52
C GLU A 275 26.89 -50.25 -60.87
N ALA A 276 26.03 -49.17 -61.01
CA ALA A 276 25.34 -48.92 -62.29
C ALA A 276 26.28 -48.33 -63.37
N GLU A 277 27.37 -47.64 -62.98
CA GLU A 277 28.39 -47.22 -63.97
C GLU A 277 29.16 -48.34 -64.60
N VAL A 278 29.33 -49.46 -63.88
CA VAL A 278 30.09 -50.63 -64.46
C VAL A 278 29.44 -51.17 -65.71
N PRO A 279 28.11 -51.48 -65.78
CA PRO A 279 27.49 -51.95 -67.02
C PRO A 279 27.55 -50.92 -68.15
N LEU A 280 27.47 -49.65 -67.84
CA LEU A 280 27.58 -48.56 -68.83
C LEU A 280 28.99 -48.53 -69.46
N ALA A 281 30.01 -48.53 -68.58
CA ALA A 281 31.41 -48.59 -69.00
C ALA A 281 31.69 -49.86 -69.82
N MET A 282 31.11 -51.00 -69.47
CA MET A 282 31.19 -52.25 -70.24
C MET A 282 30.52 -52.13 -71.64
N ALA A 283 29.32 -51.49 -71.68
CA ALA A 283 28.63 -51.29 -72.97
C ALA A 283 29.43 -50.35 -73.89
N GLU A 284 30.10 -49.33 -73.29
CA GLU A 284 30.95 -48.41 -74.01
C GLU A 284 32.23 -49.10 -74.54
N ALA A 285 32.88 -49.98 -73.72
CA ALA A 285 34.03 -50.75 -74.10
C ALA A 285 33.67 -51.75 -75.21
N PHE A 286 32.46 -52.34 -75.25
CA PHE A 286 31.96 -53.11 -76.33
C PHE A 286 31.79 -52.31 -77.62
N ARG A 287 31.24 -51.11 -77.57
CA ARG A 287 31.05 -50.21 -78.70
C ARG A 287 32.39 -49.81 -79.34
N ASN A 288 33.36 -49.55 -78.47
CA ASN A 288 34.68 -49.10 -78.90
C ASN A 288 35.60 -50.28 -79.35
N GLY A 289 35.13 -51.52 -79.32
CA GLY A 289 35.86 -52.67 -79.74
C GLY A 289 36.99 -53.13 -78.82
N ASN A 290 37.05 -52.57 -77.59
CA ASN A 290 38.09 -52.86 -76.61
C ASN A 290 37.76 -54.10 -75.75
N LEU A 291 36.55 -54.65 -75.83
CA LEU A 291 36.09 -55.87 -75.11
C LEU A 291 35.50 -56.88 -76.06
N GLY A 292 36.06 -58.10 -76.08
CA GLY A 292 35.56 -59.21 -76.93
C GLY A 292 34.43 -59.95 -76.16
N ILE A 293 33.57 -60.63 -76.96
CA ILE A 293 32.45 -61.43 -76.41
C ILE A 293 32.96 -62.55 -75.47
N MET A 294 34.11 -63.10 -75.70
CA MET A 294 34.72 -64.12 -74.84
C MET A 294 35.23 -63.56 -73.54
N ASP A 295 35.70 -62.30 -73.50
CA ASP A 295 36.18 -61.63 -72.30
C ASP A 295 35.00 -61.30 -71.39
N TYR A 296 33.84 -60.94 -71.94
CA TYR A 296 32.61 -60.75 -71.16
C TYR A 296 32.18 -62.04 -70.46
N TYR A 297 32.20 -63.20 -71.15
CA TYR A 297 31.86 -64.49 -70.53
C TYR A 297 32.88 -64.94 -69.47
N ARG A 298 34.15 -64.60 -69.61
CA ARG A 298 35.16 -64.84 -68.58
C ARG A 298 34.92 -63.99 -67.33
N MET A 299 34.60 -62.71 -67.51
CA MET A 299 34.32 -61.83 -66.39
C MET A 299 33.05 -62.22 -65.66
N LYS A 300 32.00 -62.59 -66.35
CA LYS A 300 30.76 -63.15 -65.81
C LYS A 300 30.97 -64.43 -65.00
N ASN A 301 31.84 -65.34 -65.46
CA ASN A 301 32.20 -66.49 -64.68
C ASN A 301 32.99 -66.18 -63.43
N ILE A 302 33.89 -65.21 -63.47
CA ILE A 302 34.64 -64.75 -62.30
C ILE A 302 33.69 -64.07 -61.26
N GLN A 303 32.74 -63.30 -61.75
CA GLN A 303 31.71 -62.71 -60.89
C GLN A 303 30.86 -63.79 -60.20
N ALA A 304 30.37 -64.74 -60.92
CA ALA A 304 29.58 -65.85 -60.39
C ALA A 304 30.35 -66.72 -59.38
N ASP A 305 31.67 -66.91 -59.59
CA ASP A 305 32.53 -67.63 -58.64
C ASP A 305 32.76 -66.76 -57.33
N THR A 306 32.86 -65.45 -57.48
CA THR A 306 32.97 -64.52 -56.35
C THR A 306 31.67 -64.48 -55.52
N ASP A 307 30.51 -64.36 -56.18
CA ASP A 307 29.18 -64.35 -55.52
C ASP A 307 28.93 -65.70 -54.80
N MET A 308 29.38 -66.82 -55.38
CA MET A 308 29.27 -68.10 -54.73
C MET A 308 30.17 -68.22 -53.48
N ARG A 309 31.36 -67.64 -53.52
CA ARG A 309 32.27 -67.60 -52.35
C ARG A 309 31.73 -66.66 -51.23
N GLU A 310 31.13 -65.53 -51.58
CA GLU A 310 30.50 -64.65 -50.60
C GLU A 310 29.27 -65.26 -49.90
N THR A 311 28.46 -66.04 -50.67
CA THR A 311 27.31 -66.78 -50.10
C THR A 311 27.73 -67.96 -49.22
N LEU A 312 28.89 -68.54 -49.42
CA LEU A 312 29.45 -69.61 -48.60
C LEU A 312 30.18 -69.06 -47.34
N ALA A 313 30.53 -67.78 -47.34
CA ALA A 313 31.20 -67.10 -46.21
C ALA A 313 30.23 -66.41 -45.19
N LYS A 314 28.93 -66.31 -45.50
CA LYS A 314 27.85 -65.90 -44.65
C LYS A 314 27.15 -67.04 -43.97
#